data_3b4cbbf13180e03719ce7c1959d78b01
#
_entry.id   3b4cbbf13180e03719ce7c1959d78b01
#
_cell.length_a   1.000
_cell.length_b   1.000
_cell.length_c   1.000
_cell.angle_alpha   90.00
_cell.angle_beta   90.00
_cell.angle_gamma   90.00
#
_symmetry.space_group_name_H-M   'P 1'
#
loop_
_entity.id
_entity.type
_entity.pdbx_description
1 polymer ?
#
loop_
_entity_poly.entity_id
_entity_poly.type
_entity_poly.pdbx_seq_one_letter_code
_entity_poly.pdbx_strand_id
1 'polypeptide(L)'
;TLDPEELYALPELPERYTALNKQLSDIQESGAEYAAPVSGSNIQPVQMVDLDGDGREEALAFFRQSDGEKPLKIYVFTDNGDSYAQTAVIEGSGLAVYSIAYSDMNGDGRMEIIVGWRVSMELQALAVYALEPDGARELMRTNYVKYAVADLNSDGTQEMTVFRADQDGVGAADCYVWKNGTLALGSTIRVSMTMAELSQQGKVTVGTLRSGEPALFVTGVADSARAITDVLLLRNSELSNSVLSLTTGVSGESSRFRSLYPMDINGDGITEIPRTVPLSPGEQETDVSQRVDWISYDAAGTASRVLSTYHAMEDGWYLQLPEGWAESILVGRSASTDETSVTFYMESDAEDNQGYAALLRITALSGSNRERLAVRTGRFILGRNDGVI
;
A
#
# COMPACT_ATOMS: atom_id res chain seq x y z
N THR A 1 -19.14 -7.68 -51.32
CA THR A 1 -20.22 -7.32 -50.38
C THR A 1 -20.13 -8.29 -49.22
N LEU A 2 -19.68 -7.79 -48.08
CA LEU A 2 -19.68 -8.54 -46.81
C LEU A 2 -21.12 -8.86 -46.45
N ASP A 3 -21.38 -10.11 -46.10
CA ASP A 3 -22.69 -10.54 -45.66
C ASP A 3 -23.02 -9.82 -44.33
N PRO A 4 -24.23 -9.22 -44.17
CA PRO A 4 -24.61 -8.58 -42.92
C PRO A 4 -24.57 -9.52 -41.72
N GLU A 5 -24.69 -10.84 -41.92
CA GLU A 5 -24.57 -11.83 -40.84
C GLU A 5 -23.13 -12.00 -40.34
N GLU A 6 -22.12 -11.77 -41.20
CA GLU A 6 -20.70 -11.79 -40.79
C GLU A 6 -20.30 -10.57 -39.91
N LEU A 7 -21.07 -9.47 -40.00
CA LEU A 7 -20.85 -8.27 -39.16
C LEU A 7 -21.34 -8.43 -37.71
N TYR A 8 -22.14 -9.43 -37.41
CA TYR A 8 -22.68 -9.73 -36.10
C TYR A 8 -22.16 -11.05 -35.51
N ALA A 9 -21.24 -11.73 -36.21
CA ALA A 9 -20.55 -12.87 -35.64
C ALA A 9 -19.65 -12.36 -34.50
N LEU A 10 -19.88 -12.82 -33.26
CA LEU A 10 -18.94 -12.60 -32.15
C LEU A 10 -17.59 -13.17 -32.58
N PRO A 11 -16.46 -12.49 -32.28
CA PRO A 11 -15.13 -13.03 -32.56
C PRO A 11 -15.04 -14.45 -31.97
N GLU A 12 -14.73 -15.44 -32.79
CA GLU A 12 -14.43 -16.78 -32.27
C GLU A 12 -13.17 -16.70 -31.43
N LEU A 13 -13.24 -17.25 -30.21
CA LEU A 13 -12.06 -17.37 -29.35
C LEU A 13 -11.05 -18.30 -30.06
N PRO A 14 -9.75 -18.00 -30.02
CA PRO A 14 -8.72 -18.91 -30.47
C PRO A 14 -8.90 -20.31 -29.87
N GLU A 15 -8.59 -21.36 -30.61
CA GLU A 15 -8.83 -22.77 -30.20
C GLU A 15 -8.24 -23.08 -28.81
N ARG A 16 -7.07 -22.53 -28.47
CA ARG A 16 -6.45 -22.69 -27.15
C ARG A 16 -7.36 -22.24 -25.99
N TYR A 17 -8.05 -21.10 -26.16
CA TYR A 17 -9.00 -20.61 -25.13
C TYR A 17 -10.29 -21.43 -25.10
N THR A 18 -10.68 -22.02 -26.22
CA THR A 18 -11.82 -22.95 -26.27
C THR A 18 -11.53 -24.20 -25.43
N ALA A 19 -10.29 -24.72 -25.51
CA ALA A 19 -9.84 -25.86 -24.71
C ALA A 19 -9.81 -25.51 -23.20
N LEU A 20 -9.31 -24.32 -22.85
CA LEU A 20 -9.32 -23.82 -21.47
C LEU A 20 -10.77 -23.71 -20.95
N ASN A 21 -11.65 -23.05 -21.70
CA ASN A 21 -13.05 -22.88 -21.31
C ASN A 21 -13.76 -24.22 -21.09
N LYS A 22 -13.46 -25.22 -21.92
CA LYS A 22 -13.98 -26.57 -21.73
C LYS A 22 -13.54 -27.17 -20.39
N GLN A 23 -12.23 -27.10 -20.06
CA GLN A 23 -11.73 -27.62 -18.79
C GLN A 23 -12.35 -26.88 -17.59
N LEU A 24 -12.50 -25.57 -17.68
CA LEU A 24 -13.18 -24.78 -16.62
C LEU A 24 -14.65 -25.18 -16.46
N SER A 25 -15.36 -25.45 -17.58
CA SER A 25 -16.74 -25.94 -17.56
C SER A 25 -16.84 -27.35 -16.96
N ASP A 26 -15.91 -28.24 -17.30
CA ASP A 26 -15.86 -29.60 -16.73
C ASP A 26 -15.66 -29.56 -15.20
N ILE A 27 -14.86 -28.62 -14.69
CA ILE A 27 -14.67 -28.38 -13.24
C ILE A 27 -15.99 -27.89 -12.61
N GLN A 28 -16.71 -26.95 -13.25
CA GLN A 28 -18.01 -26.48 -12.75
C GLN A 28 -19.06 -27.59 -12.76
N GLU A 29 -19.10 -28.41 -13.80
CA GLU A 29 -20.04 -29.56 -13.91
C GLU A 29 -19.76 -30.62 -12.83
N SER A 30 -18.52 -30.69 -12.29
CA SER A 30 -18.18 -31.53 -11.13
C SER A 30 -18.74 -31.00 -9.81
N GLY A 31 -19.44 -29.85 -9.79
CA GLY A 31 -20.02 -29.22 -8.61
C GLY A 31 -19.13 -28.15 -7.97
N ALA A 32 -18.09 -27.70 -8.63
CA ALA A 32 -17.26 -26.59 -8.18
C ALA A 32 -17.90 -25.24 -8.57
N GLU A 33 -17.74 -24.25 -7.70
CA GLU A 33 -18.17 -22.88 -7.94
C GLU A 33 -16.95 -21.94 -7.99
N TYR A 34 -16.99 -20.90 -8.83
CA TYR A 34 -15.96 -19.90 -8.82
C TYR A 34 -15.86 -19.23 -7.46
N ALA A 35 -14.63 -19.08 -6.96
CA ALA A 35 -14.31 -18.48 -5.66
C ALA A 35 -13.12 -17.51 -5.78
N ALA A 36 -13.36 -16.40 -6.46
CA ALA A 36 -12.35 -15.36 -6.69
C ALA A 36 -11.73 -14.86 -5.38
N PRO A 37 -10.46 -14.38 -5.41
CA PRO A 37 -9.86 -13.68 -4.29
C PRO A 37 -10.69 -12.47 -3.86
N VAL A 38 -10.82 -12.24 -2.55
CA VAL A 38 -11.75 -11.24 -2.01
C VAL A 38 -11.09 -9.87 -1.74
N SER A 39 -9.78 -9.75 -1.91
CA SER A 39 -9.02 -8.53 -1.62
C SER A 39 -7.78 -8.42 -2.52
N GLY A 40 -7.21 -7.22 -2.58
CA GLY A 40 -6.05 -6.92 -3.41
C GLY A 40 -6.42 -6.45 -4.82
N SER A 41 -5.43 -6.43 -5.72
CA SER A 41 -5.62 -6.01 -7.13
C SER A 41 -6.08 -7.15 -8.04
N ASN A 42 -5.77 -8.39 -7.67
CA ASN A 42 -6.03 -9.59 -8.47
C ASN A 42 -7.29 -10.31 -7.93
N ILE A 43 -8.48 -9.82 -8.32
CA ILE A 43 -9.78 -10.29 -7.80
C ILE A 43 -10.63 -11.03 -8.84
N GLN A 44 -10.09 -11.34 -10.02
CA GLN A 44 -10.79 -12.08 -11.06
C GLN A 44 -10.80 -13.58 -10.72
N PRO A 45 -11.88 -14.29 -11.05
CA PRO A 45 -11.98 -15.74 -10.83
C PRO A 45 -11.09 -16.58 -11.76
N VAL A 46 -10.65 -16.00 -12.87
CA VAL A 46 -9.63 -16.55 -13.78
C VAL A 46 -8.63 -15.42 -14.07
N GLN A 47 -7.35 -15.69 -13.87
CA GLN A 47 -6.27 -14.74 -14.07
C GLN A 47 -5.26 -15.30 -15.06
N MET A 48 -4.74 -14.41 -15.92
CA MET A 48 -3.72 -14.75 -16.91
C MET A 48 -2.42 -14.09 -16.50
N VAL A 49 -1.37 -14.87 -16.29
CA VAL A 49 -0.05 -14.40 -15.81
C VAL A 49 1.04 -15.27 -16.41
N ASP A 50 2.07 -14.66 -16.98
CA ASP A 50 3.30 -15.37 -17.38
C ASP A 50 4.08 -15.75 -16.11
N LEU A 51 3.93 -17.00 -15.67
CA LEU A 51 4.52 -17.49 -14.42
C LEU A 51 5.91 -18.10 -14.63
N ASP A 52 6.22 -18.56 -15.82
CA ASP A 52 7.50 -19.23 -16.09
C ASP A 52 8.49 -18.40 -16.92
N GLY A 53 8.09 -17.17 -17.31
CA GLY A 53 8.93 -16.22 -18.01
C GLY A 53 9.15 -16.55 -19.49
N ASP A 54 8.33 -17.42 -20.08
CA ASP A 54 8.46 -17.84 -21.49
C ASP A 54 7.74 -16.91 -22.48
N GLY A 55 7.02 -15.91 -21.98
CA GLY A 55 6.25 -14.93 -22.73
C GLY A 55 4.83 -15.38 -23.08
N ARG A 56 4.38 -16.51 -22.57
CA ARG A 56 3.00 -16.98 -22.66
C ARG A 56 2.38 -16.95 -21.25
N GLU A 57 1.09 -16.71 -21.19
CA GLU A 57 0.41 -16.58 -19.90
C GLU A 57 -0.18 -17.92 -19.46
N GLU A 58 0.09 -18.34 -18.23
CA GLU A 58 -0.65 -19.37 -17.52
C GLU A 58 -1.99 -18.85 -17.08
N ALA A 59 -2.99 -19.75 -17.03
CA ALA A 59 -4.29 -19.44 -16.45
C ALA A 59 -4.40 -19.98 -15.03
N LEU A 60 -4.76 -19.12 -14.08
CA LEU A 60 -5.09 -19.51 -12.72
C LEU A 60 -6.59 -19.35 -12.51
N ALA A 61 -7.27 -20.43 -12.14
CA ALA A 61 -8.70 -20.44 -11.90
C ALA A 61 -9.04 -20.81 -10.46
N PHE A 62 -9.85 -19.98 -9.82
CA PHE A 62 -10.17 -20.08 -8.39
C PHE A 62 -11.55 -20.70 -8.21
N PHE A 63 -11.59 -21.83 -7.52
CA PHE A 63 -12.80 -22.57 -7.27
C PHE A 63 -12.98 -22.95 -5.80
N ARG A 64 -14.24 -23.18 -5.44
CA ARG A 64 -14.65 -23.85 -4.22
C ARG A 64 -15.36 -25.15 -4.58
N GLN A 65 -14.93 -26.23 -3.94
CA GLN A 65 -15.61 -27.52 -3.98
C GLN A 65 -16.10 -27.87 -2.58
N SER A 66 -17.39 -28.20 -2.44
CA SER A 66 -17.99 -28.44 -1.11
C SER A 66 -17.51 -29.72 -0.45
N ASP A 67 -16.91 -30.64 -1.21
CA ASP A 67 -16.50 -31.95 -0.74
C ASP A 67 -15.01 -31.94 -0.38
N GLY A 68 -14.68 -32.15 0.90
CA GLY A 68 -13.31 -32.35 1.37
C GLY A 68 -12.81 -31.36 2.41
N GLU A 69 -11.67 -31.69 3.02
CA GLU A 69 -11.00 -30.88 4.04
C GLU A 69 -10.38 -29.57 3.49
N LYS A 70 -10.13 -29.54 2.18
CA LYS A 70 -9.54 -28.39 1.48
C LYS A 70 -10.45 -27.95 0.34
N PRO A 71 -11.53 -27.23 0.65
CA PRO A 71 -12.53 -26.86 -0.33
C PRO A 71 -12.07 -25.79 -1.34
N LEU A 72 -11.05 -25.02 -1.02
CA LEU A 72 -10.52 -23.98 -1.89
C LEU A 72 -9.46 -24.57 -2.84
N LYS A 73 -9.65 -24.36 -4.14
CA LYS A 73 -8.77 -24.88 -5.18
C LYS A 73 -8.33 -23.74 -6.10
N ILE A 74 -7.04 -23.65 -6.36
CA ILE A 74 -6.46 -22.82 -7.40
C ILE A 74 -5.90 -23.76 -8.45
N TYR A 75 -6.58 -23.88 -9.58
CA TYR A 75 -6.11 -24.66 -10.71
C TYR A 75 -5.16 -23.83 -11.55
N VAL A 76 -4.03 -24.39 -11.91
CA VAL A 76 -3.04 -23.77 -12.80
C VAL A 76 -3.02 -24.54 -14.11
N PHE A 77 -3.20 -23.81 -15.21
CA PHE A 77 -3.17 -24.33 -16.57
C PHE A 77 -2.04 -23.64 -17.32
N THR A 78 -1.11 -24.43 -17.83
CA THR A 78 0.01 -23.92 -18.64
C THR A 78 -0.33 -23.95 -20.12
N ASP A 79 -0.02 -22.87 -20.82
CA ASP A 79 -0.13 -22.77 -22.29
C ASP A 79 1.04 -23.51 -22.96
N ASN A 80 0.76 -24.60 -23.67
CA ASN A 80 1.75 -25.34 -24.44
C ASN A 80 1.87 -24.87 -25.92
N GLY A 81 1.22 -23.76 -26.25
CA GLY A 81 1.18 -23.15 -27.58
C GLY A 81 -0.06 -23.54 -28.40
N ASP A 82 -0.54 -24.77 -28.26
CA ASP A 82 -1.73 -25.28 -28.97
C ASP A 82 -2.97 -25.30 -28.07
N SER A 83 -2.81 -25.53 -26.80
CA SER A 83 -3.88 -25.59 -25.81
C SER A 83 -3.37 -25.35 -24.39
N TYR A 84 -4.27 -25.26 -23.44
CA TYR A 84 -3.99 -25.23 -22.02
C TYR A 84 -4.07 -26.62 -21.41
N ALA A 85 -3.10 -26.98 -20.59
CA ALA A 85 -3.10 -28.23 -19.82
C ALA A 85 -3.02 -27.91 -18.32
N GLN A 86 -3.86 -28.58 -17.50
CA GLN A 86 -3.75 -28.47 -16.05
C GLN A 86 -2.43 -29.05 -15.57
N THR A 87 -1.58 -28.24 -14.94
CA THR A 87 -0.25 -28.60 -14.46
C THR A 87 -0.14 -28.65 -12.94
N ALA A 88 -0.98 -27.88 -12.25
CA ALA A 88 -0.98 -27.88 -10.78
C ALA A 88 -2.38 -27.58 -10.21
N VAL A 89 -2.57 -28.00 -8.95
CA VAL A 89 -3.69 -27.57 -8.12
C VAL A 89 -3.15 -27.21 -6.74
N ILE A 90 -3.35 -25.93 -6.33
CA ILE A 90 -3.06 -25.47 -4.98
C ILE A 90 -4.33 -25.59 -4.15
N GLU A 91 -4.27 -26.30 -3.04
CA GLU A 91 -5.42 -26.58 -2.21
C GLU A 91 -5.33 -25.84 -0.87
N GLY A 92 -6.44 -25.27 -0.45
CA GLY A 92 -6.54 -24.53 0.82
C GLY A 92 -7.76 -24.91 1.63
N SER A 93 -7.59 -24.92 2.95
CA SER A 93 -8.67 -24.98 3.92
C SER A 93 -9.04 -23.57 4.37
N GLY A 94 -10.28 -23.36 4.79
CA GLY A 94 -10.76 -22.09 5.30
C GLY A 94 -11.91 -21.47 4.53
N LEU A 95 -12.12 -20.15 4.75
CA LEU A 95 -13.31 -19.45 4.29
C LEU A 95 -13.19 -18.90 2.87
N ALA A 96 -11.98 -18.44 2.47
CA ALA A 96 -11.75 -17.86 1.15
C ALA A 96 -10.25 -17.79 0.81
N VAL A 97 -9.95 -17.69 -0.49
CA VAL A 97 -8.71 -17.06 -0.94
C VAL A 97 -8.85 -15.57 -0.66
N TYR A 98 -8.07 -15.04 0.28
CA TYR A 98 -8.15 -13.64 0.66
C TYR A 98 -7.50 -12.74 -0.39
N SER A 99 -6.28 -13.05 -0.77
CA SER A 99 -5.53 -12.31 -1.78
C SER A 99 -4.60 -13.23 -2.55
N ILE A 100 -4.19 -12.78 -3.73
CA ILE A 100 -3.14 -13.43 -4.51
C ILE A 100 -2.21 -12.38 -5.09
N ALA A 101 -0.92 -12.71 -5.14
CA ALA A 101 0.12 -11.92 -5.80
C ALA A 101 1.16 -12.86 -6.43
N TYR A 102 1.94 -12.32 -7.34
CA TYR A 102 2.98 -13.03 -8.07
C TYR A 102 4.28 -12.24 -7.97
N SER A 103 5.39 -12.93 -7.69
CA SER A 103 6.70 -12.28 -7.59
C SER A 103 7.80 -13.31 -7.85
N ASP A 104 8.81 -12.93 -8.62
CA ASP A 104 10.04 -13.67 -8.73
C ASP A 104 10.86 -13.47 -7.46
N MET A 105 10.77 -14.44 -6.53
CA MET A 105 11.38 -14.32 -5.21
C MET A 105 12.88 -14.62 -5.23
N ASN A 106 13.35 -15.37 -6.21
CA ASN A 106 14.72 -15.88 -6.25
C ASN A 106 15.56 -15.33 -7.41
N GLY A 107 14.98 -14.48 -8.27
CA GLY A 107 15.66 -13.86 -9.41
C GLY A 107 15.91 -14.81 -10.60
N ASP A 108 15.18 -15.93 -10.71
CA ASP A 108 15.36 -16.91 -11.78
C ASP A 108 14.48 -16.65 -13.01
N GLY A 109 13.64 -15.61 -12.97
CA GLY A 109 12.71 -15.23 -14.04
C GLY A 109 11.35 -15.93 -13.96
N ARG A 110 11.12 -16.78 -12.95
CA ARG A 110 9.84 -17.45 -12.71
C ARG A 110 9.14 -16.83 -11.52
N MET A 111 7.81 -16.71 -11.62
CA MET A 111 7.03 -16.10 -10.55
C MET A 111 6.58 -17.14 -9.54
N GLU A 112 6.86 -16.92 -8.26
CA GLU A 112 6.22 -17.62 -7.18
C GLU A 112 4.81 -17.05 -6.95
N ILE A 113 3.91 -17.93 -6.53
CA ILE A 113 2.50 -17.61 -6.24
C ILE A 113 2.35 -17.37 -4.74
N ILE A 114 1.98 -16.15 -4.37
CA ILE A 114 1.78 -15.71 -2.98
C ILE A 114 0.28 -15.72 -2.70
N VAL A 115 -0.18 -16.59 -1.80
CA VAL A 115 -1.60 -16.77 -1.50
C VAL A 115 -1.88 -16.38 -0.05
N GLY A 116 -2.76 -15.39 0.13
CA GLY A 116 -3.38 -15.10 1.42
C GLY A 116 -4.65 -15.95 1.60
N TRP A 117 -4.69 -16.79 2.61
CA TRP A 117 -5.83 -17.63 2.96
C TRP A 117 -6.59 -17.00 4.13
N ARG A 118 -7.91 -16.80 4.00
CA ARG A 118 -8.77 -16.49 5.14
C ARG A 118 -9.16 -17.80 5.82
N VAL A 119 -8.47 -18.12 6.90
CA VAL A 119 -8.67 -19.38 7.65
C VAL A 119 -9.94 -19.29 8.50
N SER A 120 -10.14 -18.14 9.17
CA SER A 120 -11.34 -17.83 9.94
C SER A 120 -11.69 -16.34 9.80
N MET A 121 -12.67 -15.85 10.55
CA MET A 121 -12.99 -14.41 10.55
C MET A 121 -11.86 -13.54 11.11
N GLU A 122 -11.02 -14.09 11.98
CA GLU A 122 -9.94 -13.37 12.66
C GLU A 122 -8.53 -13.79 12.20
N LEU A 123 -8.42 -14.97 11.56
CA LEU A 123 -7.12 -15.55 11.21
C LEU A 123 -6.90 -15.62 9.71
N GLN A 124 -5.78 -15.07 9.28
CA GLN A 124 -5.27 -15.21 7.93
C GLN A 124 -3.93 -15.92 7.93
N ALA A 125 -3.72 -16.78 6.93
CA ALA A 125 -2.44 -17.44 6.67
C ALA A 125 -1.90 -17.00 5.31
N LEU A 126 -0.60 -16.80 5.22
CA LEU A 126 0.14 -16.53 4.01
C LEU A 126 0.93 -17.78 3.62
N ALA A 127 0.86 -18.18 2.36
CA ALA A 127 1.67 -19.25 1.81
C ALA A 127 2.24 -18.84 0.46
N VAL A 128 3.45 -19.30 0.16
CA VAL A 128 4.13 -19.06 -1.11
C VAL A 128 4.39 -20.40 -1.78
N TYR A 129 4.14 -20.47 -3.09
CA TYR A 129 4.27 -21.68 -3.88
C TYR A 129 5.14 -21.44 -5.10
N ALA A 130 6.02 -22.37 -5.39
CA ALA A 130 6.70 -22.50 -6.69
C ALA A 130 5.99 -23.54 -7.55
N LEU A 131 5.93 -23.27 -8.87
CA LEU A 131 5.47 -24.27 -9.84
C LEU A 131 6.66 -25.15 -10.25
N GLU A 132 6.49 -26.43 -10.07
CA GLU A 132 7.45 -27.47 -10.47
C GLU A 132 6.81 -28.40 -11.51
N PRO A 133 7.60 -29.21 -12.24
CA PRO A 133 7.04 -30.08 -13.29
C PRO A 133 5.98 -31.07 -12.81
N ASP A 134 5.98 -31.40 -11.52
CA ASP A 134 5.08 -32.36 -10.87
C ASP A 134 3.99 -31.69 -10.03
N GLY A 135 3.87 -30.35 -10.09
CA GLY A 135 2.82 -29.59 -9.42
C GLY A 135 3.30 -28.33 -8.72
N ALA A 136 2.57 -27.89 -7.70
CA ALA A 136 2.92 -26.73 -6.89
C ALA A 136 3.57 -27.18 -5.57
N ARG A 137 4.75 -26.64 -5.27
CA ARG A 137 5.46 -26.88 -4.01
C ARG A 137 5.34 -25.69 -3.09
N GLU A 138 4.88 -25.91 -1.85
CA GLU A 138 4.84 -24.86 -0.83
C GLU A 138 6.25 -24.53 -0.33
N LEU A 139 6.63 -23.26 -0.42
CA LEU A 139 7.93 -22.74 -0.01
C LEU A 139 7.93 -22.25 1.43
N MET A 140 6.81 -21.69 1.88
CA MET A 140 6.62 -21.26 3.25
C MET A 140 5.13 -21.08 3.56
N ARG A 141 4.78 -21.14 4.86
CA ARG A 141 3.45 -20.82 5.39
C ARG A 141 3.58 -20.22 6.77
N THR A 142 2.83 -19.14 7.01
CA THR A 142 2.75 -18.49 8.34
C THR A 142 1.43 -17.73 8.51
N ASN A 143 1.09 -17.38 9.72
CA ASN A 143 -0.01 -16.43 9.99
C ASN A 143 0.46 -15.00 9.70
N TYR A 144 -0.44 -14.13 9.26
CA TYR A 144 -0.08 -12.77 8.94
C TYR A 144 -1.24 -11.78 9.12
N VAL A 145 -0.89 -10.51 9.24
CA VAL A 145 -1.80 -9.37 9.18
C VAL A 145 -1.54 -8.56 7.91
N LYS A 146 -0.27 -8.28 7.63
CA LYS A 146 0.22 -7.67 6.39
C LYS A 146 1.55 -8.32 6.00
N TYR A 147 1.95 -8.12 4.75
CA TYR A 147 3.28 -8.48 4.27
C TYR A 147 3.76 -7.47 3.23
N ALA A 148 5.06 -7.47 3.00
CA ALA A 148 5.71 -6.76 1.90
C ALA A 148 6.74 -7.67 1.24
N VAL A 149 6.93 -7.48 -0.06
CA VAL A 149 7.96 -8.15 -0.86
C VAL A 149 8.85 -7.07 -1.45
N ALA A 150 10.14 -7.13 -1.19
CA ALA A 150 11.13 -6.19 -1.72
C ALA A 150 12.52 -6.77 -1.59
N ASP A 151 13.41 -6.41 -2.52
CA ASP A 151 14.85 -6.64 -2.40
C ASP A 151 15.43 -5.59 -1.42
N LEU A 152 15.48 -5.96 -0.13
CA LEU A 152 15.87 -5.05 0.95
C LEU A 152 17.39 -4.96 1.16
N ASN A 153 18.14 -5.90 0.58
CA ASN A 153 19.59 -5.96 0.70
C ASN A 153 20.32 -5.70 -0.62
N SER A 154 19.56 -5.51 -1.71
CA SER A 154 20.05 -5.24 -3.08
C SER A 154 20.92 -6.38 -3.64
N ASP A 155 20.57 -7.63 -3.35
CA ASP A 155 21.28 -8.82 -3.86
C ASP A 155 20.61 -9.45 -5.10
N GLY A 156 19.46 -8.91 -5.53
CA GLY A 156 18.69 -9.37 -6.68
C GLY A 156 17.66 -10.46 -6.35
N THR A 157 17.55 -10.87 -5.09
CA THR A 157 16.47 -11.73 -4.61
C THR A 157 15.45 -10.90 -3.79
N GLN A 158 14.20 -11.38 -3.70
CA GLN A 158 13.18 -10.66 -2.95
C GLN A 158 13.06 -11.23 -1.54
N GLU A 159 13.13 -10.38 -0.53
CA GLU A 159 12.73 -10.74 0.81
C GLU A 159 11.23 -10.57 1.00
N MET A 160 10.64 -11.49 1.79
CA MET A 160 9.26 -11.35 2.25
C MET A 160 9.25 -10.98 3.73
N THR A 161 8.79 -9.78 4.05
CA THR A 161 8.59 -9.35 5.43
C THR A 161 7.12 -9.53 5.81
N VAL A 162 6.85 -10.34 6.82
CA VAL A 162 5.52 -10.70 7.30
C VAL A 162 5.27 -10.08 8.67
N PHE A 163 4.17 -9.36 8.82
CA PHE A 163 3.77 -8.73 10.08
C PHE A 163 2.70 -9.58 10.76
N ARG A 164 2.95 -9.92 12.02
CA ARG A 164 2.06 -10.75 12.84
C ARG A 164 2.17 -10.37 14.33
N ALA A 165 1.21 -10.80 15.14
CA ALA A 165 1.37 -10.77 16.58
C ALA A 165 2.36 -11.86 17.03
N ASP A 166 3.21 -11.55 17.98
CA ASP A 166 4.03 -12.53 18.68
C ASP A 166 3.20 -13.30 19.74
N GLN A 167 3.84 -14.17 20.51
CA GLN A 167 3.17 -14.97 21.54
C GLN A 167 2.57 -14.13 22.68
N ASP A 168 3.11 -12.93 22.89
CA ASP A 168 2.67 -11.98 23.91
C ASP A 168 1.64 -10.98 23.34
N GLY A 169 1.23 -11.12 22.07
CA GLY A 169 0.32 -10.21 21.38
C GLY A 169 0.98 -8.92 20.89
N VAL A 170 2.30 -8.79 20.99
CA VAL A 170 3.05 -7.64 20.50
C VAL A 170 3.29 -7.79 18.98
N GLY A 171 3.31 -6.67 18.27
CA GLY A 171 3.60 -6.67 16.84
C GLY A 171 5.04 -7.09 16.54
N ALA A 172 5.18 -8.00 15.57
CA ALA A 172 6.47 -8.49 15.10
C ALA A 172 6.53 -8.49 13.57
N ALA A 173 7.72 -8.27 13.04
CA ALA A 173 8.07 -8.41 11.63
C ALA A 173 9.06 -9.57 11.47
N ASP A 174 8.67 -10.57 10.68
CA ASP A 174 9.48 -11.73 10.30
C ASP A 174 9.97 -11.54 8.86
N CYS A 175 11.28 -11.54 8.66
CA CYS A 175 11.89 -11.48 7.34
C CYS A 175 12.24 -12.89 6.87
N TYR A 176 11.63 -13.31 5.78
CA TYR A 176 11.92 -14.56 5.09
C TYR A 176 12.83 -14.27 3.91
N VAL A 177 13.90 -15.05 3.79
CA VAL A 177 14.91 -14.92 2.74
C VAL A 177 14.97 -16.20 1.91
N TRP A 178 15.32 -16.08 0.64
CA TRP A 178 15.54 -17.25 -0.21
C TRP A 178 16.79 -18.02 0.23
N LYS A 179 16.61 -19.30 0.58
CA LYS A 179 17.72 -20.15 1.03
C LYS A 179 17.43 -21.62 0.71
N ASN A 180 18.39 -22.27 0.03
CA ASN A 180 18.31 -23.70 -0.30
C ASN A 180 17.00 -24.09 -1.02
N GLY A 181 16.52 -23.25 -1.94
CA GLY A 181 15.33 -23.53 -2.73
C GLY A 181 14.00 -23.31 -1.98
N THR A 182 14.00 -22.58 -0.87
CA THR A 182 12.79 -22.27 -0.09
C THR A 182 12.90 -20.88 0.54
N LEU A 183 11.80 -20.37 1.09
CA LEU A 183 11.77 -19.16 1.90
C LEU A 183 11.94 -19.53 3.37
N ALA A 184 13.11 -19.21 3.93
CA ALA A 184 13.45 -19.51 5.32
C ALA A 184 13.39 -18.25 6.17
N LEU A 185 12.91 -18.37 7.41
CA LEU A 185 12.96 -17.28 8.39
C LEU A 185 14.42 -16.90 8.67
N GLY A 186 14.77 -15.67 8.33
CA GLY A 186 16.12 -15.11 8.54
C GLY A 186 16.21 -14.29 9.81
N SER A 187 15.25 -13.40 10.06
CA SER A 187 15.29 -12.47 11.18
C SER A 187 13.88 -12.11 11.66
N THR A 188 13.76 -11.81 12.94
CA THR A 188 12.52 -11.30 13.57
C THR A 188 12.81 -10.08 14.40
N ILE A 189 11.99 -9.04 14.28
CA ILE A 189 12.09 -7.83 15.10
C ILE A 189 10.69 -7.44 15.64
N ARG A 190 10.64 -6.85 16.82
CA ARG A 190 9.42 -6.18 17.32
C ARG A 190 9.20 -4.86 16.59
N VAL A 191 7.94 -4.52 16.34
CA VAL A 191 7.53 -3.24 15.77
C VAL A 191 6.84 -2.36 16.80
N SER A 192 6.83 -1.05 16.56
CA SER A 192 6.31 -0.04 17.51
C SER A 192 4.78 0.01 17.61
N MET A 193 4.08 -0.70 16.73
CA MET A 193 2.62 -0.73 16.68
C MET A 193 2.06 -2.12 16.94
N THR A 194 0.81 -2.18 17.38
CA THR A 194 0.05 -3.42 17.47
C THR A 194 -0.42 -3.89 16.08
N MET A 195 -0.79 -5.14 15.96
CA MET A 195 -1.34 -5.67 14.71
C MET A 195 -2.73 -5.12 14.40
N ALA A 196 -3.51 -4.70 15.39
CA ALA A 196 -4.77 -3.99 15.18
C ALA A 196 -4.54 -2.62 14.53
N GLU A 197 -3.57 -1.84 15.03
CA GLU A 197 -3.19 -0.55 14.44
C GLU A 197 -2.64 -0.68 13.02
N LEU A 198 -1.97 -1.78 12.71
CA LEU A 198 -1.46 -2.04 11.37
C LEU A 198 -2.57 -2.53 10.42
N SER A 199 -3.52 -3.35 10.88
CA SER A 199 -4.51 -4.02 10.03
C SER A 199 -5.55 -3.08 9.46
N GLN A 200 -6.06 -2.13 10.24
CA GLN A 200 -7.19 -1.27 9.86
C GLN A 200 -6.76 -0.16 8.89
N GLN A 201 -6.03 0.80 9.39
CA GLN A 201 -5.57 1.98 8.65
C GLN A 201 -4.06 1.98 8.45
N GLY A 202 -3.35 1.02 9.01
CA GLY A 202 -1.91 0.91 8.87
C GLY A 202 -1.48 0.58 7.45
N LYS A 203 -0.26 0.98 7.09
CA LYS A 203 0.31 0.83 5.74
C LYS A 203 1.77 0.39 5.82
N VAL A 204 2.14 -0.51 4.92
CA VAL A 204 3.54 -0.87 4.66
C VAL A 204 3.91 -0.33 3.29
N THR A 205 4.94 0.48 3.21
CA THR A 205 5.43 1.09 1.98
C THR A 205 6.89 0.72 1.79
N VAL A 206 7.24 0.22 0.61
CA VAL A 206 8.64 0.07 0.19
C VAL A 206 9.14 1.43 -0.27
N GLY A 207 10.30 1.85 0.20
CA GLY A 207 10.88 3.13 -0.17
C GLY A 207 12.40 3.13 -0.06
N THR A 208 13.01 4.28 -0.33
CA THR A 208 14.45 4.47 -0.31
C THR A 208 14.83 5.51 0.74
N LEU A 209 15.85 5.21 1.52
CA LEU A 209 16.44 6.17 2.47
C LEU A 209 17.34 7.18 1.75
N ARG A 210 17.59 8.32 2.42
CA ARG A 210 18.51 9.34 1.91
C ARG A 210 19.93 8.83 1.64
N SER A 211 20.36 7.79 2.32
CA SER A 211 21.63 7.10 2.09
C SER A 211 21.61 6.08 0.95
N GLY A 212 20.44 5.88 0.30
CA GLY A 212 20.27 5.05 -0.89
C GLY A 212 19.82 3.62 -0.63
N GLU A 213 19.74 3.18 0.63
CA GLU A 213 19.29 1.82 0.95
C GLU A 213 17.78 1.69 0.84
N PRO A 214 17.25 0.56 0.33
CA PRO A 214 15.84 0.23 0.40
C PRO A 214 15.41 -0.02 1.84
N ALA A 215 14.17 0.35 2.17
CA ALA A 215 13.61 0.17 3.49
C ALA A 215 12.09 -0.05 3.44
N LEU A 216 11.53 -0.67 4.48
CA LEU A 216 10.10 -0.73 4.71
C LEU A 216 9.69 0.36 5.70
N PHE A 217 8.79 1.22 5.28
CA PHE A 217 8.12 2.21 6.12
C PHE A 217 6.81 1.62 6.62
N VAL A 218 6.77 1.25 7.89
CA VAL A 218 5.64 0.54 8.50
C VAL A 218 4.89 1.50 9.40
N THR A 219 3.70 1.92 8.97
CA THR A 219 2.87 2.85 9.72
C THR A 219 1.70 2.13 10.35
N GLY A 220 1.61 2.18 11.68
CA GLY A 220 0.42 1.82 12.45
C GLY A 220 -0.40 3.06 12.79
N VAL A 221 -1.73 2.93 12.86
CA VAL A 221 -2.65 4.01 13.22
C VAL A 221 -3.55 3.55 14.35
N ALA A 222 -3.45 4.23 15.49
CA ALA A 222 -4.30 3.96 16.66
C ALA A 222 -5.71 4.53 16.50
N ASP A 223 -6.67 4.05 17.28
CA ASP A 223 -8.06 4.54 17.29
C ASP A 223 -8.16 6.04 17.61
N SER A 224 -7.17 6.59 18.33
CA SER A 224 -7.00 8.04 18.56
C SER A 224 -6.57 8.83 17.32
N ALA A 225 -6.49 8.21 16.15
CA ALA A 225 -5.92 8.76 14.92
C ALA A 225 -4.41 9.12 15.01
N ARG A 226 -3.72 8.67 16.07
CA ARG A 226 -2.27 8.83 16.19
C ARG A 226 -1.56 7.78 15.35
N ALA A 227 -0.73 8.21 14.43
CA ALA A 227 0.10 7.34 13.60
C ALA A 227 1.53 7.29 14.12
N ILE A 228 2.17 6.13 13.97
CA ILE A 228 3.60 5.91 14.26
C ILE A 228 4.21 5.13 13.10
N THR A 229 5.44 5.41 12.74
CA THR A 229 6.13 4.75 11.62
C THR A 229 7.47 4.19 12.06
N ASP A 230 7.67 2.90 11.84
CA ASP A 230 8.96 2.24 11.89
C ASP A 230 9.62 2.25 10.52
N VAL A 231 10.95 2.29 10.48
CA VAL A 231 11.75 2.16 9.27
C VAL A 231 12.63 0.93 9.39
N LEU A 232 12.24 -0.13 8.69
CA LEU A 232 12.92 -1.42 8.76
C LEU A 232 13.92 -1.57 7.62
N LEU A 233 15.14 -1.90 7.99
CA LEU A 233 16.27 -2.17 7.10
C LEU A 233 16.73 -3.61 7.29
N LEU A 234 17.15 -4.24 6.20
CA LEU A 234 17.84 -5.53 6.26
C LEU A 234 19.34 -5.34 6.04
N ARG A 235 20.14 -5.66 7.06
CA ARG A 235 21.63 -5.58 6.99
C ARG A 235 22.22 -6.86 7.55
N ASN A 236 23.15 -7.46 6.82
CA ASN A 236 23.80 -8.71 7.23
C ASN A 236 22.79 -9.80 7.59
N SER A 237 21.68 -9.89 6.85
CA SER A 237 20.55 -10.81 7.07
C SER A 237 19.78 -10.57 8.38
N GLU A 238 19.91 -9.42 9.02
CA GLU A 238 19.17 -9.04 10.21
C GLU A 238 18.35 -7.78 9.97
N LEU A 239 17.06 -7.82 10.35
CA LEU A 239 16.20 -6.65 10.40
C LEU A 239 16.61 -5.73 11.54
N SER A 240 16.57 -4.43 11.25
CA SER A 240 16.74 -3.39 12.26
C SER A 240 15.76 -2.24 12.01
N ASN A 241 15.34 -1.54 13.06
CA ASN A 241 14.52 -0.34 12.95
C ASN A 241 15.42 0.89 13.16
N SER A 242 15.69 1.66 12.09
CA SER A 242 16.65 2.77 12.12
C SER A 242 16.16 4.00 12.89
N VAL A 243 14.84 4.13 13.12
CA VAL A 243 14.23 5.26 13.84
C VAL A 243 13.75 4.89 15.24
N LEU A 244 14.12 3.71 15.72
CA LEU A 244 13.78 3.22 17.06
C LEU A 244 14.49 4.04 18.14
N SER A 245 13.74 4.60 19.06
CA SER A 245 14.31 5.21 20.26
C SER A 245 14.80 4.12 21.23
N LEU A 246 16.10 4.09 21.50
CA LEU A 246 16.69 3.16 22.48
C LEU A 246 16.19 3.41 23.91
N THR A 247 15.67 4.60 24.20
CA THR A 247 15.16 4.96 25.53
C THR A 247 13.75 4.45 25.75
N THR A 248 12.87 4.55 24.74
CA THR A 248 11.45 4.17 24.86
C THR A 248 11.12 2.82 24.25
N GLY A 249 12.00 2.31 23.37
CA GLY A 249 11.76 1.07 22.64
C GLY A 249 10.72 1.18 21.51
N VAL A 250 10.32 2.39 21.13
CA VAL A 250 9.38 2.69 20.02
C VAL A 250 9.87 3.86 19.18
N SER A 251 9.37 3.99 17.97
CA SER A 251 9.72 5.07 17.03
C SER A 251 8.95 6.37 17.32
N GLY A 252 9.04 6.87 18.56
CA GLY A 252 8.24 7.98 19.08
C GLY A 252 8.40 9.30 18.30
N GLU A 253 9.57 9.55 17.73
CA GLU A 253 9.86 10.73 16.91
C GLU A 253 9.00 10.79 15.62
N SER A 254 8.53 9.65 15.13
CA SER A 254 7.62 9.56 13.96
C SER A 254 6.16 9.72 14.32
N SER A 255 5.83 9.88 15.61
CA SER A 255 4.44 9.96 16.10
C SER A 255 3.77 11.26 15.66
N ARG A 256 2.53 11.14 15.14
CA ARG A 256 1.74 12.25 14.61
C ARG A 256 0.25 12.02 14.77
N PHE A 257 -0.53 13.08 14.77
CA PHE A 257 -1.98 13.04 14.99
C PHE A 257 -2.81 12.63 13.77
N ARG A 258 -2.23 12.54 12.57
CA ARG A 258 -3.00 12.29 11.35
C ARG A 258 -2.52 11.04 10.66
N SER A 259 -3.42 10.38 9.96
CA SER A 259 -3.12 9.28 9.05
C SER A 259 -2.43 9.78 7.78
N LEU A 260 -1.32 10.49 7.95
CA LEU A 260 -0.40 10.82 6.86
C LEU A 260 0.65 9.71 6.78
N TYR A 261 0.91 9.25 5.56
CA TYR A 261 1.82 8.13 5.32
C TYR A 261 3.13 8.61 4.71
N PRO A 262 4.23 7.86 4.94
CA PRO A 262 5.48 8.11 4.24
C PRO A 262 5.30 8.10 2.73
N MET A 263 5.94 9.04 2.06
CA MET A 263 5.96 9.15 0.59
C MET A 263 7.15 10.01 0.14
N ASP A 264 7.52 9.88 -1.11
CA ASP A 264 8.42 10.82 -1.78
C ASP A 264 7.62 12.10 -2.10
N ILE A 265 7.75 13.11 -1.22
CA ILE A 265 6.92 14.33 -1.30
C ILE A 265 7.42 15.32 -2.36
N ASN A 266 8.69 15.25 -2.73
CA ASN A 266 9.34 16.20 -3.64
C ASN A 266 9.74 15.57 -4.99
N GLY A 267 9.60 14.25 -5.17
CA GLY A 267 9.89 13.54 -6.40
C GLY A 267 11.38 13.25 -6.62
N ASP A 268 12.17 13.18 -5.54
CA ASP A 268 13.62 12.92 -5.61
C ASP A 268 14.00 11.43 -5.46
N GLY A 269 13.00 10.56 -5.28
CA GLY A 269 13.17 9.12 -5.10
C GLY A 269 13.46 8.70 -3.66
N ILE A 270 13.54 9.64 -2.71
CA ILE A 270 13.69 9.39 -1.28
C ILE A 270 12.32 9.39 -0.61
N THR A 271 12.13 8.58 0.39
CA THR A 271 10.85 8.50 1.12
C THR A 271 10.95 9.27 2.42
N GLU A 272 10.10 10.29 2.58
CA GLU A 272 10.00 11.09 3.79
C GLU A 272 8.88 10.60 4.70
N ILE A 273 9.11 10.77 6.00
CA ILE A 273 8.11 10.55 7.05
C ILE A 273 7.50 11.90 7.42
N PRO A 274 6.16 12.05 7.38
CA PRO A 274 5.50 13.26 7.83
C PRO A 274 5.54 13.38 9.35
N ARG A 275 5.83 14.55 9.88
CA ARG A 275 5.79 14.89 11.29
C ARG A 275 4.95 16.16 11.49
N THR A 276 3.91 16.08 12.31
CA THR A 276 3.06 17.24 12.61
C THR A 276 3.74 18.13 13.66
N VAL A 277 3.73 19.44 13.42
CA VAL A 277 4.28 20.45 14.31
C VAL A 277 3.24 21.56 14.51
N PRO A 278 2.91 21.96 15.74
CA PRO A 278 2.01 23.09 15.98
C PRO A 278 2.53 24.37 15.31
N LEU A 279 1.64 25.15 14.72
CA LEU A 279 1.96 26.43 14.09
C LEU A 279 2.11 27.58 15.10
N SER A 280 1.49 27.44 16.30
CA SER A 280 1.58 28.42 17.37
C SER A 280 2.04 27.76 18.67
N PRO A 281 3.02 28.36 19.40
CA PRO A 281 3.44 27.85 20.70
C PRO A 281 2.28 27.91 21.71
N GLY A 282 1.92 26.80 22.33
CA GLY A 282 0.92 26.71 23.40
C GLY A 282 -0.51 26.37 22.96
N GLU A 283 -0.80 26.23 21.67
CA GLU A 283 -2.04 25.66 21.20
C GLU A 283 -2.02 24.11 21.38
N GLN A 284 -3.16 23.57 21.82
CA GLN A 284 -3.33 22.12 21.81
C GLN A 284 -3.26 21.62 20.37
N GLU A 285 -2.69 20.44 20.16
CA GLU A 285 -2.67 19.77 18.87
C GLU A 285 -4.10 19.58 18.34
N THR A 286 -4.62 20.60 17.66
CA THR A 286 -5.88 20.54 16.93
C THR A 286 -5.58 20.43 15.45
N ASP A 287 -6.47 19.78 14.71
CA ASP A 287 -6.33 19.52 13.27
C ASP A 287 -6.11 20.77 12.39
N VAL A 288 -6.37 21.96 12.91
CA VAL A 288 -6.46 23.20 12.13
C VAL A 288 -5.17 24.02 12.12
N SER A 289 -4.29 23.81 13.11
CA SER A 289 -3.14 24.70 13.36
C SER A 289 -1.78 24.00 13.24
N GLN A 290 -1.68 22.93 12.43
CA GLN A 290 -0.45 22.16 12.30
C GLN A 290 0.15 22.30 10.91
N ARG A 291 1.48 22.49 10.86
CA ARG A 291 2.26 22.20 9.67
C ARG A 291 2.71 20.74 9.70
N VAL A 292 3.08 20.23 8.54
CA VAL A 292 3.68 18.90 8.39
C VAL A 292 5.11 19.09 7.90
N ASP A 293 6.08 18.74 8.72
CA ASP A 293 7.49 18.65 8.34
C ASP A 293 7.72 17.25 7.71
N TRP A 294 8.31 17.22 6.55
CA TRP A 294 8.69 15.99 5.86
C TRP A 294 10.15 15.69 6.12
N ILE A 295 10.38 14.55 6.76
CA ILE A 295 11.67 14.18 7.32
C ILE A 295 12.24 12.99 6.55
N SER A 296 13.38 13.17 5.90
CA SER A 296 14.18 12.07 5.37
C SER A 296 15.11 11.52 6.45
N TYR A 297 15.35 10.21 6.37
CA TYR A 297 16.27 9.51 7.26
C TYR A 297 17.39 8.85 6.46
N ASP A 298 18.58 8.76 7.06
CA ASP A 298 19.61 7.84 6.60
C ASP A 298 19.52 6.50 7.36
N ALA A 299 20.30 5.55 6.94
CA ALA A 299 20.29 4.22 7.54
C ALA A 299 20.85 4.16 8.97
N ALA A 300 21.47 5.23 9.46
CA ALA A 300 21.86 5.40 10.86
C ALA A 300 20.74 6.04 11.71
N GLY A 301 19.61 6.39 11.08
CA GLY A 301 18.48 7.06 11.74
C GLY A 301 18.66 8.57 11.89
N THR A 302 19.60 9.19 11.17
CA THR A 302 19.79 10.63 11.21
C THR A 302 18.70 11.32 10.41
N ALA A 303 17.91 12.16 11.08
CA ALA A 303 16.80 12.90 10.51
C ALA A 303 17.28 14.19 9.80
N SER A 304 16.63 14.55 8.70
CA SER A 304 16.77 15.83 8.01
C SER A 304 15.44 16.31 7.49
N ARG A 305 15.03 17.53 7.81
CA ARG A 305 13.82 18.15 7.25
C ARG A 305 14.10 18.51 5.79
N VAL A 306 13.25 18.02 4.89
CA VAL A 306 13.31 18.26 3.45
C VAL A 306 12.48 19.47 3.08
N LEU A 307 11.23 19.51 3.49
CA LEU A 307 10.31 20.62 3.29
C LEU A 307 9.18 20.59 4.34
N SER A 308 8.40 21.65 4.37
CA SER A 308 7.20 21.73 5.20
C SER A 308 5.97 22.00 4.34
N THR A 309 4.82 21.44 4.74
CA THR A 309 3.54 21.62 4.08
C THR A 309 2.45 21.98 5.07
N TYR A 310 1.40 22.62 4.57
CA TYR A 310 0.12 22.74 5.25
C TYR A 310 -0.90 21.88 4.52
N HIS A 311 -1.66 21.07 5.24
CA HIS A 311 -2.68 20.18 4.65
C HIS A 311 -4.08 20.62 5.05
N ALA A 312 -4.92 20.91 4.06
CA ALA A 312 -6.37 21.08 4.21
C ALA A 312 -7.05 19.73 3.92
N MET A 313 -7.05 18.84 4.92
CA MET A 313 -7.47 17.43 4.77
C MET A 313 -8.93 17.31 4.29
N GLU A 314 -9.82 18.16 4.76
CA GLU A 314 -11.24 18.15 4.38
C GLU A 314 -11.46 18.58 2.93
N ASP A 315 -10.61 19.49 2.44
CA ASP A 315 -10.70 20.05 1.09
C ASP A 315 -9.81 19.28 0.09
N GLY A 316 -8.97 18.34 0.57
CA GLY A 316 -8.16 17.43 -0.26
C GLY A 316 -6.97 18.09 -0.96
N TRP A 317 -6.43 19.20 -0.43
CA TRP A 317 -5.24 19.85 -0.97
C TRP A 317 -4.17 20.10 0.08
N TYR A 318 -2.94 20.29 -0.36
CA TYR A 318 -1.84 20.76 0.48
C TYR A 318 -1.07 21.88 -0.21
N LEU A 319 -0.43 22.73 0.61
CA LEU A 319 0.46 23.79 0.17
C LEU A 319 1.87 23.51 0.71
N GLN A 320 2.85 23.46 -0.18
CA GLN A 320 4.25 23.51 0.22
C GLN A 320 4.54 24.91 0.76
N LEU A 321 5.01 24.98 2.01
CA LEU A 321 5.34 26.26 2.63
C LEU A 321 6.70 26.75 2.12
N PRO A 322 6.80 28.01 1.67
CA PRO A 322 8.09 28.60 1.33
C PRO A 322 9.07 28.56 2.52
N GLU A 323 10.35 28.53 2.22
CA GLU A 323 11.40 28.62 3.22
C GLU A 323 11.23 29.92 4.05
N GLY A 324 11.32 29.79 5.37
CA GLY A 324 11.04 30.91 6.29
C GLY A 324 9.58 31.08 6.70
N TRP A 325 8.61 30.60 5.94
CA TRP A 325 7.21 30.65 6.37
C TRP A 325 6.91 29.66 7.49
N ALA A 326 7.51 28.48 7.42
CA ALA A 326 7.23 27.38 8.34
C ALA A 326 7.37 27.73 9.82
N GLU A 327 8.25 28.68 10.14
CA GLU A 327 8.55 29.11 11.53
C GLU A 327 7.69 30.30 12.01
N SER A 328 7.08 31.08 11.08
CA SER A 328 6.49 32.39 11.37
C SER A 328 5.03 32.54 10.94
N ILE A 329 4.46 31.51 10.31
CA ILE A 329 3.15 31.60 9.73
C ILE A 329 2.05 31.26 10.74
N LEU A 330 0.96 32.02 10.70
CA LEU A 330 -0.30 31.68 11.35
C LEU A 330 -1.34 31.32 10.29
N VAL A 331 -2.27 30.43 10.63
CA VAL A 331 -3.31 29.98 9.73
C VAL A 331 -4.68 30.22 10.34
N GLY A 332 -5.54 30.92 9.60
CA GLY A 332 -6.94 31.12 9.93
C GLY A 332 -7.82 30.35 8.96
N ARG A 333 -8.87 29.71 9.46
CA ARG A 333 -9.86 29.01 8.65
C ARG A 333 -11.24 29.65 8.80
N SER A 334 -11.96 29.80 7.70
CA SER A 334 -13.37 30.18 7.70
C SER A 334 -14.16 29.27 6.77
N ALA A 335 -15.36 28.91 7.17
CA ALA A 335 -16.25 28.06 6.39
C ALA A 335 -17.66 28.67 6.33
N SER A 336 -18.29 28.58 5.17
CA SER A 336 -19.70 28.89 4.91
C SER A 336 -20.30 27.74 4.08
N THR A 337 -21.57 27.86 3.70
CA THR A 337 -22.30 26.81 2.98
C THR A 337 -21.60 26.38 1.66
N ASP A 338 -21.06 27.36 0.91
CA ASP A 338 -20.53 27.14 -0.43
C ASP A 338 -19.02 27.48 -0.54
N GLU A 339 -18.38 27.88 0.56
CA GLU A 339 -17.01 28.40 0.55
C GLU A 339 -16.28 28.01 1.84
N THR A 340 -15.15 27.34 1.70
CA THR A 340 -14.17 27.12 2.77
C THR A 340 -12.88 27.83 2.41
N SER A 341 -12.36 28.67 3.32
CA SER A 341 -11.13 29.43 3.08
C SER A 341 -10.09 29.16 4.15
N VAL A 342 -8.86 29.02 3.71
CA VAL A 342 -7.67 29.00 4.56
C VAL A 342 -6.86 30.25 4.23
N THR A 343 -6.57 31.07 5.26
CA THR A 343 -5.77 32.28 5.11
C THR A 343 -4.49 32.15 5.91
N PHE A 344 -3.38 32.43 5.26
CA PHE A 344 -2.04 32.40 5.82
C PHE A 344 -1.63 33.84 6.18
N TYR A 345 -1.18 34.02 7.40
CA TYR A 345 -0.77 35.31 7.94
C TYR A 345 0.70 35.25 8.39
N MET A 346 1.40 36.37 8.31
CA MET A 346 2.73 36.55 8.87
C MET A 346 2.75 37.76 9.78
N GLU A 347 3.60 37.75 10.81
CA GLU A 347 3.84 38.89 11.65
C GLU A 347 4.32 40.10 10.82
N SER A 348 3.77 41.27 11.07
CA SER A 348 4.04 42.48 10.31
C SER A 348 4.39 43.61 11.29
N ASP A 349 5.49 44.28 11.03
CA ASP A 349 5.92 45.48 11.78
C ASP A 349 5.13 46.74 11.45
N ALA A 350 4.09 46.64 10.59
CA ALA A 350 3.25 47.78 10.19
C ALA A 350 2.31 48.19 11.33
N GLU A 351 2.41 49.42 11.76
CA GLU A 351 1.65 50.05 12.88
C GLU A 351 0.12 49.95 12.70
N ASP A 352 -0.38 49.73 11.48
CA ASP A 352 -1.82 49.71 11.16
C ASP A 352 -2.49 48.31 11.22
N ASN A 353 -1.78 47.19 11.39
CA ASN A 353 -2.36 45.85 11.21
C ASN A 353 -2.28 44.94 12.44
N GLN A 354 -2.48 45.38 13.64
CA GLN A 354 -2.54 44.52 14.85
C GLN A 354 -1.52 43.37 14.89
N GLY A 355 -0.38 43.53 14.21
CA GLY A 355 0.75 42.60 14.23
C GLY A 355 0.74 41.49 13.16
N TYR A 356 -0.30 41.27 12.35
CA TYR A 356 -0.34 40.20 11.34
C TYR A 356 -0.90 40.70 9.99
N ALA A 357 -0.21 40.37 8.89
CA ALA A 357 -0.64 40.64 7.52
C ALA A 357 -1.04 39.33 6.80
N ALA A 358 -2.17 39.34 6.10
CA ALA A 358 -2.61 38.24 5.26
C ALA A 358 -1.71 38.16 4.01
N LEU A 359 -1.05 37.03 3.80
CA LEU A 359 -0.16 36.76 2.65
C LEU A 359 -0.87 36.05 1.51
N LEU A 360 -1.65 35.02 1.84
CA LEU A 360 -2.29 34.13 0.88
C LEU A 360 -3.61 33.65 1.45
N ARG A 361 -4.63 33.60 0.60
CA ARG A 361 -5.89 32.92 0.91
C ARG A 361 -6.17 31.89 -0.18
N ILE A 362 -6.38 30.65 0.22
CA ILE A 362 -6.84 29.56 -0.66
C ILE A 362 -8.30 29.28 -0.30
N THR A 363 -9.16 29.22 -1.30
CA THR A 363 -10.60 29.06 -1.13
C THR A 363 -11.08 27.87 -1.95
N ALA A 364 -11.74 26.92 -1.31
CA ALA A 364 -12.48 25.85 -1.95
C ALA A 364 -13.94 26.28 -2.10
N LEU A 365 -14.44 26.27 -3.33
CA LEU A 365 -15.80 26.65 -3.68
C LEU A 365 -16.60 25.42 -4.05
N SER A 366 -17.75 25.23 -3.43
CA SER A 366 -18.70 24.16 -3.70
C SER A 366 -20.06 24.71 -4.12
N GLY A 367 -21.04 23.83 -4.34
CA GLY A 367 -22.41 24.22 -4.66
C GLY A 367 -22.62 24.79 -6.06
N SER A 368 -23.87 25.23 -6.34
CA SER A 368 -24.29 25.66 -7.67
C SER A 368 -23.72 27.01 -8.10
N ASN A 369 -23.27 27.83 -7.15
CA ASN A 369 -22.74 29.19 -7.41
C ASN A 369 -21.20 29.21 -7.58
N ARG A 370 -20.51 28.07 -7.48
CA ARG A 370 -19.03 28.00 -7.47
C ARG A 370 -18.37 28.70 -8.66
N GLU A 371 -18.88 28.52 -9.87
CA GLU A 371 -18.34 29.18 -11.08
C GLU A 371 -18.42 30.71 -10.99
N ARG A 372 -19.53 31.24 -10.53
CA ARG A 372 -19.71 32.69 -10.36
C ARG A 372 -18.81 33.25 -9.25
N LEU A 373 -18.60 32.50 -8.19
CA LEU A 373 -17.73 32.88 -7.08
C LEU A 373 -16.24 32.81 -7.45
N ALA A 374 -15.84 31.85 -8.31
CA ALA A 374 -14.46 31.66 -8.75
C ALA A 374 -13.90 32.81 -9.58
N VAL A 375 -14.76 33.49 -10.36
CA VAL A 375 -14.37 34.61 -11.24
C VAL A 375 -14.42 35.98 -10.57
N ARG A 376 -14.61 36.08 -9.26
CA ARG A 376 -14.58 37.36 -8.53
C ARG A 376 -13.21 38.02 -8.64
N THR A 377 -13.19 39.36 -8.66
CA THR A 377 -11.97 40.15 -8.70
C THR A 377 -10.97 39.73 -7.59
N GLY A 378 -9.74 39.55 -7.94
CA GLY A 378 -8.66 39.15 -7.00
C GLY A 378 -8.53 37.63 -6.74
N ARG A 379 -9.29 36.79 -7.44
CA ARG A 379 -9.17 35.31 -7.37
C ARG A 379 -8.52 34.76 -8.62
N PHE A 380 -7.72 33.72 -8.45
CA PHE A 380 -7.12 32.91 -9.50
C PHE A 380 -7.55 31.47 -9.30
N ILE A 381 -8.03 30.80 -10.35
CA ILE A 381 -8.41 29.39 -10.27
C ILE A 381 -7.15 28.56 -10.33
N LEU A 382 -6.90 27.76 -9.26
CA LEU A 382 -5.76 26.85 -9.16
C LEU A 382 -6.08 25.47 -9.74
N GLY A 383 -7.32 25.02 -9.62
CA GLY A 383 -7.75 23.71 -10.08
C GLY A 383 -9.26 23.55 -10.09
N ARG A 384 -9.73 22.45 -10.67
CA ARG A 384 -11.11 22.00 -10.68
C ARG A 384 -11.14 20.52 -10.40
N ASN A 385 -12.00 20.09 -9.51
CA ASN A 385 -12.27 18.69 -9.23
C ASN A 385 -13.79 18.49 -9.18
N ASP A 386 -14.26 17.26 -9.12
CA ASP A 386 -15.69 16.95 -9.11
C ASP A 386 -16.44 17.73 -8.01
N GLY A 387 -17.18 18.77 -8.43
CA GLY A 387 -18.00 19.60 -7.56
C GLY A 387 -17.30 20.75 -6.82
N VAL A 388 -15.96 20.90 -6.92
CA VAL A 388 -15.17 21.94 -6.22
C VAL A 388 -14.27 22.71 -7.19
N ILE A 389 -14.13 24.03 -6.96
CA ILE A 389 -13.17 24.90 -7.63
C ILE A 389 -12.25 25.51 -6.60
#